data_9c09e7fed881e93560baf722b177ce98
#
_entry.id   9c09e7fed881e93560baf722b177ce98
#
_cell.length_a   1.000
_cell.length_b   1.000
_cell.length_c   1.000
_cell.angle_alpha   90.00
_cell.angle_beta   90.00
_cell.angle_gamma   90.00
#
_symmetry.space_group_name_H-M   'P 1'
#
loop_
_entity.id
_entity.type
_entity.pdbx_description
1 polymer ?
#
loop_
_entity_poly.entity_id
_entity_poly.type
_entity_poly.pdbx_seq_one_letter_code
_entity_poly.pdbx_strand_id
1 'polypeptide(L)'
;MNTLFMHCRPGFEGEVCSEISDLAARLNVAGYAKAKAATACAEFVCTEEDGAERLMRGQRFAELIFPRQWARGIFIDLPETDRISVILAHMADFPLCGSLWLEMVDTNDGKELSNFCKKFEGHLRKALMAAGKLVEDAHKPRLLLTFKSGREVFMGLAESNNSAMWPMGIPRLKFPREAPSRSTLKLEEAWHHFIPRDQWDERLHGDMTGVDLGAAPGGWTWQLVNRGMLVTAIDNGPMAESLMDTGLVQHLMADGFTFKPKQPVDWMVCDIVEKPARNAAMLEEWIGDGHCREAVVNLKLPMKQRYAEVKRLLERIADGFKARGIRVEIGCKQLYHDREEVTCHLRRLDVKKPKSR
;
A
#
# COMPACT_ATOMS: atom_id res chain seq x y z
N MET A 1 3.68 -15.89 20.87
CA MET A 1 3.96 -14.61 20.12
C MET A 1 2.67 -13.81 20.04
N ASN A 2 2.36 -13.07 21.09
CA ASN A 2 1.08 -12.39 21.23
C ASN A 2 1.06 -10.91 20.78
N THR A 3 2.14 -10.41 20.20
CA THR A 3 2.22 -9.03 19.73
C THR A 3 2.22 -8.98 18.20
N LEU A 4 1.32 -8.18 17.63
CA LEU A 4 1.31 -7.80 16.23
C LEU A 4 1.96 -6.43 16.10
N PHE A 5 3.07 -6.35 15.39
CA PHE A 5 3.78 -5.12 15.07
C PHE A 5 3.44 -4.66 13.66
N MET A 6 3.23 -3.36 13.49
CA MET A 6 2.86 -2.78 12.21
C MET A 6 3.69 -1.55 11.90
N HIS A 7 4.31 -1.52 10.72
CA HIS A 7 4.86 -0.27 10.18
C HIS A 7 3.75 0.60 9.62
N CYS A 8 3.93 1.90 9.71
CA CYS A 8 3.03 2.88 9.11
C CYS A 8 3.78 4.15 8.70
N ARG A 9 3.05 5.11 8.15
CA ARG A 9 3.56 6.46 7.96
C ARG A 9 3.67 7.19 9.30
N PRO A 10 4.76 7.94 9.58
CA PRO A 10 4.83 8.81 10.76
C PRO A 10 3.62 9.76 10.81
N GLY A 11 2.97 9.85 11.98
CA GLY A 11 1.76 10.65 12.19
C GLY A 11 0.45 9.93 11.87
N PHE A 12 0.49 8.64 11.50
CA PHE A 12 -0.68 7.79 11.25
C PHE A 12 -0.78 6.59 12.20
N GLU A 13 0.00 6.59 13.25
CA GLU A 13 0.02 5.51 14.24
C GLU A 13 -1.36 5.31 14.89
N GLY A 14 -2.07 6.41 15.17
CA GLY A 14 -3.44 6.38 15.71
C GLY A 14 -4.44 5.75 14.74
N GLU A 15 -4.27 5.96 13.44
CA GLU A 15 -5.14 5.37 12.41
C GLU A 15 -4.91 3.85 12.31
N VAL A 16 -3.65 3.41 12.39
CA VAL A 16 -3.33 1.97 12.47
C VAL A 16 -3.92 1.35 13.73
N CYS A 17 -3.81 2.04 14.88
CA CYS A 17 -4.43 1.56 16.13
C CYS A 17 -5.95 1.42 16.00
N SER A 18 -6.61 2.36 15.35
CA SER A 18 -8.07 2.32 15.12
C SER A 18 -8.44 1.16 14.18
N GLU A 19 -7.72 1.01 13.07
CA GLU A 19 -7.97 -0.05 12.09
C GLU A 19 -7.76 -1.45 12.69
N ILE A 20 -6.66 -1.66 13.44
CA ILE A 20 -6.39 -2.97 14.02
C ILE A 20 -7.34 -3.30 15.19
N SER A 21 -7.81 -2.28 15.93
CA SER A 21 -8.80 -2.48 16.99
C SER A 21 -10.16 -2.90 16.43
N ASP A 22 -10.59 -2.30 15.32
CA ASP A 22 -11.77 -2.71 14.57
C ASP A 22 -11.65 -4.15 14.06
N LEU A 23 -10.49 -4.51 13.51
CA LEU A 23 -10.21 -5.87 13.06
C LEU A 23 -10.27 -6.87 14.21
N ALA A 24 -9.63 -6.54 15.34
CA ALA A 24 -9.61 -7.39 16.53
C ALA A 24 -11.03 -7.62 17.08
N ALA A 25 -11.85 -6.57 17.14
CA ALA A 25 -13.25 -6.66 17.56
C ALA A 25 -14.04 -7.58 16.62
N ARG A 26 -13.88 -7.43 15.30
CA ARG A 26 -14.56 -8.27 14.28
C ARG A 26 -14.19 -9.74 14.37
N LEU A 27 -12.93 -10.03 14.70
CA LEU A 27 -12.40 -11.40 14.82
C LEU A 27 -12.48 -11.97 16.24
N ASN A 28 -13.08 -11.24 17.18
CA ASN A 28 -13.16 -11.61 18.60
C ASN A 28 -11.77 -11.94 19.20
N VAL A 29 -10.78 -11.12 18.91
CA VAL A 29 -9.44 -11.22 19.49
C VAL A 29 -9.30 -10.14 20.57
N ALA A 30 -9.19 -10.56 21.83
CA ALA A 30 -8.99 -9.64 22.95
C ALA A 30 -7.55 -9.10 22.96
N GLY A 31 -7.43 -7.81 23.24
CA GLY A 31 -6.14 -7.13 23.28
C GLY A 31 -6.28 -5.61 23.29
N TYR A 32 -5.17 -4.92 23.13
CA TYR A 32 -5.16 -3.46 23.05
C TYR A 32 -4.08 -2.96 22.08
N ALA A 33 -4.41 -1.90 21.38
CA ALA A 33 -3.47 -1.19 20.52
C ALA A 33 -2.65 -0.18 21.33
N LYS A 34 -1.38 -0.02 21.00
CA LYS A 34 -0.53 1.03 21.55
C LYS A 34 0.37 1.61 20.46
N ALA A 35 0.57 2.91 20.51
CA ALA A 35 1.49 3.62 19.65
C ALA A 35 1.97 4.91 20.32
N LYS A 36 3.13 5.38 19.89
CA LYS A 36 3.65 6.71 20.23
C LYS A 36 3.69 7.53 18.95
N ALA A 37 3.28 8.78 19.04
CA ALA A 37 3.26 9.67 17.87
C ALA A 37 4.64 9.81 17.22
N ALA A 38 4.67 9.87 15.91
CA ALA A 38 5.84 10.05 15.06
C ALA A 38 6.91 8.93 15.16
N THR A 39 6.52 7.72 15.60
CA THR A 39 7.41 6.54 15.65
C THR A 39 7.32 5.66 14.41
N ALA A 40 6.42 5.96 13.47
CA ALA A 40 6.17 5.20 12.25
C ALA A 40 5.81 3.72 12.49
N CYS A 41 5.33 3.37 13.67
CA CYS A 41 4.89 2.03 14.00
C CYS A 41 3.81 2.02 15.08
N ALA A 42 3.01 0.96 15.08
CA ALA A 42 2.02 0.65 16.10
C ALA A 42 2.09 -0.82 16.46
N GLU A 43 1.59 -1.16 17.63
CA GLU A 43 1.56 -2.51 18.17
C GLU A 43 0.14 -2.86 18.61
N PHE A 44 -0.26 -4.11 18.44
CA PHE A 44 -1.45 -4.66 19.07
C PHE A 44 -1.02 -5.84 19.95
N VAL A 45 -1.25 -5.72 21.25
CA VAL A 45 -0.88 -6.75 22.22
C VAL A 45 -2.12 -7.57 22.52
N CYS A 46 -2.11 -8.84 22.08
CA CYS A 46 -3.20 -9.77 22.31
C CYS A 46 -3.13 -10.36 23.72
N THR A 47 -4.29 -10.61 24.32
CA THR A 47 -4.39 -11.29 25.62
C THR A 47 -4.01 -12.77 25.49
N GLU A 48 -4.40 -13.39 24.37
CA GLU A 48 -4.14 -14.80 24.06
C GLU A 48 -2.85 -14.94 23.24
N GLU A 49 -2.12 -16.04 23.45
CA GLU A 49 -0.83 -16.29 22.79
C GLU A 49 -0.95 -16.41 21.25
N ASP A 50 -2.07 -16.94 20.77
CA ASP A 50 -2.37 -17.13 19.35
C ASP A 50 -3.12 -15.95 18.72
N GLY A 51 -3.49 -14.94 19.51
CA GLY A 51 -4.31 -13.81 19.06
C GLY A 51 -3.73 -13.09 17.84
N ALA A 52 -2.44 -12.80 17.81
CA ALA A 52 -1.78 -12.14 16.69
C ALA A 52 -1.80 -13.02 15.42
N GLU A 53 -1.68 -14.33 15.57
CA GLU A 53 -1.80 -15.28 14.45
C GLU A 53 -3.23 -15.32 13.92
N ARG A 54 -4.24 -15.32 14.79
CA ARG A 54 -5.66 -15.27 14.40
C ARG A 54 -5.99 -14.00 13.62
N LEU A 55 -5.46 -12.84 14.04
CA LEU A 55 -5.60 -11.59 13.30
C LEU A 55 -5.01 -11.71 11.89
N MET A 56 -3.78 -12.23 11.77
CA MET A 56 -3.11 -12.36 10.47
C MET A 56 -3.77 -13.41 9.56
N ARG A 57 -4.34 -14.48 10.11
CA ARG A 57 -5.09 -15.48 9.32
C ARG A 57 -6.48 -15.01 8.92
N GLY A 58 -7.13 -14.21 9.76
CA GLY A 58 -8.50 -13.72 9.54
C GLY A 58 -8.61 -12.50 8.63
N GLN A 59 -7.47 -11.89 8.23
CA GLN A 59 -7.42 -10.69 7.40
C GLN A 59 -6.35 -10.79 6.34
N ARG A 60 -6.68 -10.43 5.11
CA ARG A 60 -5.69 -10.23 4.05
C ARG A 60 -4.96 -8.91 4.28
N PHE A 61 -3.62 -8.94 4.29
CA PHE A 61 -2.80 -7.74 4.44
C PHE A 61 -3.09 -6.67 3.37
N ALA A 62 -3.36 -7.11 2.14
CA ALA A 62 -3.68 -6.21 1.03
C ALA A 62 -4.96 -5.39 1.22
N GLU A 63 -5.84 -5.79 2.14
CA GLU A 63 -7.10 -5.09 2.47
C GLU A 63 -6.94 -4.09 3.62
N LEU A 64 -5.79 -4.07 4.30
CA LEU A 64 -5.49 -3.08 5.33
C LEU A 64 -5.12 -1.75 4.67
N ILE A 65 -5.61 -0.65 5.23
CA ILE A 65 -5.46 0.70 4.65
C ILE A 65 -4.15 1.35 5.09
N PHE A 66 -3.92 1.46 6.41
CA PHE A 66 -2.81 2.24 6.97
C PHE A 66 -1.55 1.44 7.29
N PRO A 67 -1.61 0.15 7.69
CA PRO A 67 -0.42 -0.66 7.90
C PRO A 67 0.37 -0.85 6.59
N ARG A 68 1.67 -0.54 6.60
CA ARG A 68 2.59 -0.75 5.47
C ARG A 68 3.24 -2.12 5.47
N GLN A 69 3.42 -2.68 6.66
CA GLN A 69 3.94 -4.03 6.90
C GLN A 69 3.38 -4.50 8.23
N TRP A 70 3.23 -5.80 8.42
CA TRP A 70 2.90 -6.39 9.70
C TRP A 70 3.65 -7.69 9.96
N ALA A 71 3.86 -8.00 11.25
CA ALA A 71 4.41 -9.27 11.70
C ALA A 71 3.96 -9.57 13.13
N ARG A 72 3.79 -10.86 13.44
CA ARG A 72 3.58 -11.32 14.81
C ARG A 72 4.90 -11.71 15.45
N GLY A 73 5.13 -11.37 16.72
CA GLY A 73 6.42 -11.67 17.34
C GLY A 73 6.57 -11.18 18.76
N ILE A 74 7.81 -10.89 19.11
CA ILE A 74 8.24 -10.45 20.43
C ILE A 74 9.25 -9.30 20.32
N PHE A 75 9.34 -8.46 21.35
CA PHE A 75 10.45 -7.53 21.51
C PHE A 75 11.61 -8.20 22.24
N ILE A 76 12.81 -7.94 21.76
CA ILE A 76 14.06 -8.37 22.38
C ILE A 76 14.97 -7.17 22.59
N ASP A 77 15.77 -7.19 23.66
CA ASP A 77 16.84 -6.21 23.90
C ASP A 77 18.18 -6.81 23.47
N LEU A 78 18.84 -6.16 22.52
CA LEU A 78 20.13 -6.62 22.01
C LEU A 78 21.27 -5.90 22.69
N PRO A 79 22.29 -6.62 23.16
CA PRO A 79 23.51 -6.02 23.68
C PRO A 79 24.31 -5.31 22.58
N GLU A 80 25.28 -4.49 22.95
CA GLU A 80 26.17 -3.85 21.98
C GLU A 80 27.09 -4.85 21.28
N THR A 81 27.46 -5.92 21.97
CA THR A 81 28.29 -7.01 21.46
C THR A 81 27.48 -8.32 21.47
N ASP A 82 27.90 -9.27 20.61
CA ASP A 82 27.30 -10.62 20.53
C ASP A 82 25.78 -10.67 20.29
N ARG A 83 25.29 -9.77 19.45
CA ARG A 83 23.86 -9.69 19.06
C ARG A 83 23.35 -10.98 18.41
N ILE A 84 24.20 -11.67 17.65
CA ILE A 84 23.84 -12.88 16.91
C ILE A 84 23.47 -14.01 17.86
N SER A 85 24.25 -14.25 18.91
CA SER A 85 23.95 -15.32 19.89
C SER A 85 22.63 -15.08 20.62
N VAL A 86 22.30 -13.81 20.93
CA VAL A 86 21.01 -13.45 21.54
C VAL A 86 19.86 -13.75 20.58
N ILE A 87 19.98 -13.35 19.31
CA ILE A 87 18.96 -13.64 18.29
C ILE A 87 18.79 -15.14 18.13
N LEU A 88 19.88 -15.92 18.01
CA LEU A 88 19.84 -17.36 17.86
C LEU A 88 19.18 -18.06 19.08
N ALA A 89 19.39 -17.55 20.28
CA ALA A 89 18.73 -18.09 21.47
C ALA A 89 17.21 -17.94 21.38
N HIS A 90 16.70 -16.80 20.90
CA HIS A 90 15.27 -16.59 20.69
C HIS A 90 14.68 -17.38 19.51
N MET A 91 15.53 -17.85 18.57
CA MET A 91 15.07 -18.68 17.45
C MET A 91 14.55 -20.08 17.86
N ALA A 92 14.73 -20.48 19.12
CA ALA A 92 14.16 -21.75 19.61
C ALA A 92 12.64 -21.81 19.42
N ASP A 93 11.95 -20.72 19.68
CA ASP A 93 10.49 -20.61 19.59
C ASP A 93 9.98 -20.21 18.19
N PHE A 94 10.88 -20.03 17.22
CA PHE A 94 10.54 -19.66 15.86
C PHE A 94 10.64 -20.86 14.92
N PRO A 95 9.72 -20.97 13.93
CA PRO A 95 9.80 -22.01 12.92
C PRO A 95 11.00 -21.78 11.99
N LEU A 96 11.27 -22.76 11.12
CA LEU A 96 12.19 -22.57 10.01
C LEU A 96 11.64 -21.49 9.06
N CYS A 97 12.41 -20.42 8.85
CA CYS A 97 12.05 -19.28 8.03
C CYS A 97 12.61 -19.41 6.60
N GLY A 98 11.87 -18.83 5.63
CA GLY A 98 12.23 -18.87 4.20
C GLY A 98 13.00 -17.66 3.72
N SER A 99 13.00 -16.57 4.47
CA SER A 99 13.75 -15.36 4.15
C SER A 99 13.98 -14.52 5.42
N LEU A 100 14.96 -13.64 5.35
CA LEU A 100 15.31 -12.70 6.42
C LEU A 100 15.25 -11.27 5.88
N TRP A 101 14.54 -10.38 6.59
CA TRP A 101 14.59 -8.95 6.36
C TRP A 101 14.97 -8.23 7.64
N LEU A 102 15.95 -7.34 7.53
CA LEU A 102 16.26 -6.38 8.57
C LEU A 102 15.59 -5.06 8.20
N GLU A 103 14.73 -4.61 9.07
CA GLU A 103 13.94 -3.40 8.90
C GLU A 103 14.24 -2.39 10.01
N MET A 104 13.95 -1.14 9.78
CA MET A 104 13.97 -0.08 10.77
C MET A 104 12.68 0.73 10.68
N VAL A 105 12.31 1.43 11.74
CA VAL A 105 11.16 2.36 11.69
C VAL A 105 11.47 3.54 10.75
N ASP A 106 10.48 4.02 10.01
CA ASP A 106 10.64 5.12 9.01
C ASP A 106 10.71 6.50 9.70
N THR A 107 11.70 6.67 10.58
CA THR A 107 12.04 7.90 11.28
C THR A 107 13.48 8.33 10.92
N ASN A 108 13.87 9.54 11.30
CA ASN A 108 15.25 9.97 11.10
C ASN A 108 16.23 9.10 11.86
N ASP A 109 15.95 8.82 13.13
CA ASP A 109 16.77 7.94 13.98
C ASP A 109 16.84 6.51 13.40
N GLY A 110 15.71 6.00 12.89
CA GLY A 110 15.68 4.70 12.21
C GLY A 110 16.58 4.67 10.96
N LYS A 111 16.63 5.74 10.18
CA LYS A 111 17.48 5.83 8.98
C LYS A 111 18.97 5.73 9.30
N GLU A 112 19.41 6.21 10.47
CA GLU A 112 20.81 6.09 10.92
C GLU A 112 21.23 4.63 11.09
N LEU A 113 20.28 3.74 11.42
CA LEU A 113 20.52 2.30 11.55
C LEU A 113 20.68 1.57 10.21
N SER A 114 20.38 2.22 9.08
CA SER A 114 20.33 1.55 7.77
C SER A 114 21.69 0.94 7.37
N ASN A 115 22.79 1.63 7.64
CA ASN A 115 24.13 1.14 7.34
C ASN A 115 24.52 -0.04 8.25
N PHE A 116 24.12 0.02 9.52
CA PHE A 116 24.29 -1.09 10.44
C PHE A 116 23.52 -2.32 9.97
N CYS A 117 22.22 -2.18 9.69
CA CYS A 117 21.37 -3.28 9.23
C CYS A 117 21.93 -3.95 7.96
N LYS A 118 22.38 -3.17 6.96
CA LYS A 118 23.01 -3.70 5.75
C LYS A 118 24.24 -4.55 6.01
N LYS A 119 25.12 -4.10 6.92
CA LYS A 119 26.34 -4.85 7.29
C LYS A 119 26.01 -6.08 8.14
N PHE A 120 25.07 -5.94 9.05
CA PHE A 120 24.69 -6.97 10.00
C PHE A 120 23.93 -8.12 9.35
N GLU A 121 23.10 -7.84 8.35
CA GLU A 121 22.25 -8.85 7.67
C GLU A 121 23.06 -10.03 7.15
N GLY A 122 24.18 -9.79 6.48
CA GLY A 122 24.99 -10.87 5.89
C GLY A 122 25.58 -11.83 6.93
N HIS A 123 26.01 -11.29 8.08
CA HIS A 123 26.53 -12.10 9.19
C HIS A 123 25.42 -12.90 9.87
N LEU A 124 24.28 -12.26 10.15
CA LEU A 124 23.14 -12.90 10.77
C LEU A 124 22.55 -14.00 9.88
N ARG A 125 22.43 -13.74 8.58
CA ARG A 125 21.94 -14.72 7.58
C ARG A 125 22.79 -16.00 7.61
N LYS A 126 24.12 -15.87 7.58
CA LYS A 126 25.03 -17.01 7.66
C LYS A 126 24.86 -17.80 8.97
N ALA A 127 24.73 -17.11 10.09
CA ALA A 127 24.55 -17.75 11.39
C ALA A 127 23.21 -18.49 11.50
N LEU A 128 22.11 -17.90 11.01
CA LEU A 128 20.79 -18.53 10.98
C LEU A 128 20.75 -19.75 10.07
N MET A 129 21.41 -19.69 8.90
CA MET A 129 21.52 -20.85 7.99
C MET A 129 22.34 -21.98 8.63
N ALA A 130 23.46 -21.65 9.26
CA ALA A 130 24.29 -22.64 9.98
C ALA A 130 23.55 -23.29 11.16
N ALA A 131 22.66 -22.53 11.83
CA ALA A 131 21.81 -23.04 12.91
C ALA A 131 20.57 -23.81 12.40
N GLY A 132 20.36 -23.95 11.08
CA GLY A 132 19.20 -24.62 10.50
C GLY A 132 17.87 -23.87 10.72
N LYS A 133 17.91 -22.55 10.93
CA LYS A 133 16.75 -21.70 11.20
C LYS A 133 16.34 -20.83 10.00
N LEU A 134 17.15 -20.79 8.95
CA LEU A 134 16.88 -20.05 7.72
C LEU A 134 17.24 -20.91 6.50
N VAL A 135 16.36 -20.89 5.51
CA VAL A 135 16.56 -21.46 4.16
C VAL A 135 16.10 -20.44 3.12
N GLU A 136 16.42 -20.65 1.85
CA GLU A 136 15.84 -19.84 0.77
C GLU A 136 14.60 -20.55 0.22
N ASP A 137 13.42 -20.21 0.77
CA ASP A 137 12.14 -20.80 0.39
C ASP A 137 11.02 -19.77 0.52
N ALA A 138 10.48 -19.35 -0.63
CA ALA A 138 9.41 -18.33 -0.68
C ALA A 138 8.07 -18.80 -0.07
N HIS A 139 7.89 -20.10 0.18
CA HIS A 139 6.66 -20.66 0.78
C HIS A 139 6.69 -20.66 2.32
N LYS A 140 7.86 -20.44 2.91
CA LYS A 140 8.01 -20.37 4.36
C LYS A 140 7.83 -18.94 4.88
N PRO A 141 7.46 -18.78 6.16
CA PRO A 141 7.33 -17.45 6.76
C PRO A 141 8.65 -16.69 6.70
N ARG A 142 8.55 -15.39 6.61
CA ARG A 142 9.66 -14.44 6.62
C ARG A 142 9.99 -14.07 8.05
N LEU A 143 11.28 -14.14 8.42
CA LEU A 143 11.78 -13.57 9.66
C LEU A 143 12.03 -12.08 9.46
N LEU A 144 11.35 -11.24 10.24
CA LEU A 144 11.55 -9.80 10.28
C LEU A 144 12.28 -9.43 11.57
N LEU A 145 13.36 -8.66 11.46
CA LEU A 145 13.97 -7.97 12.58
C LEU A 145 13.82 -6.48 12.36
N THR A 146 12.89 -5.86 13.09
CA THR A 146 12.63 -4.42 13.00
C THR A 146 13.33 -3.70 14.15
N PHE A 147 14.32 -2.91 13.81
CA PHE A 147 15.10 -2.10 14.76
C PHE A 147 14.36 -0.79 15.06
N LYS A 148 13.91 -0.61 16.32
CA LYS A 148 13.43 0.68 16.82
C LYS A 148 14.58 1.55 17.32
N SER A 149 15.65 0.90 17.79
CA SER A 149 16.90 1.51 18.17
C SER A 149 18.06 0.53 17.97
N GLY A 150 19.29 0.91 18.35
CA GLY A 150 20.44 0.00 18.34
C GLY A 150 20.31 -1.21 19.28
N ARG A 151 19.36 -1.18 20.22
CA ARG A 151 19.11 -2.21 21.23
C ARG A 151 17.72 -2.82 21.15
N GLU A 152 16.68 -2.02 21.03
CA GLU A 152 15.30 -2.47 20.99
C GLU A 152 14.94 -2.97 19.59
N VAL A 153 14.65 -4.27 19.47
CA VAL A 153 14.34 -4.93 18.20
C VAL A 153 13.06 -5.74 18.34
N PHE A 154 12.16 -5.60 17.40
CA PHE A 154 11.04 -6.51 17.23
C PHE A 154 11.48 -7.67 16.33
N MET A 155 11.38 -8.88 16.85
CA MET A 155 11.67 -10.12 16.14
C MET A 155 10.33 -10.82 15.83
N GLY A 156 9.99 -10.92 14.54
CA GLY A 156 8.64 -11.35 14.15
C GLY A 156 8.60 -12.22 12.91
N LEU A 157 7.45 -12.83 12.71
CA LEU A 157 7.10 -13.64 11.55
C LEU A 157 6.04 -12.92 10.71
N ALA A 158 6.28 -12.86 9.42
CA ALA A 158 5.31 -12.43 8.42
C ALA A 158 5.11 -13.54 7.39
N GLU A 159 3.84 -13.88 7.10
CA GLU A 159 3.54 -14.83 6.03
C GLU A 159 3.91 -14.21 4.68
N SER A 160 4.65 -14.94 3.85
CA SER A 160 5.18 -14.41 2.58
C SER A 160 4.08 -13.99 1.60
N ASN A 161 2.92 -14.64 1.66
CA ASN A 161 1.74 -14.37 0.84
C ASN A 161 0.70 -13.44 1.51
N ASN A 162 0.93 -13.04 2.77
CA ASN A 162 0.03 -12.17 3.53
C ASN A 162 0.79 -11.09 4.31
N SER A 163 1.72 -10.44 3.66
CA SER A 163 2.52 -9.32 4.19
C SER A 163 2.98 -8.44 3.03
N ALA A 164 3.68 -7.34 3.34
CA ALA A 164 4.19 -6.45 2.31
C ALA A 164 5.20 -7.14 1.38
N MET A 165 5.22 -6.72 0.12
CA MET A 165 6.15 -7.22 -0.90
C MET A 165 7.56 -6.64 -0.76
N TRP A 166 7.72 -5.57 0.01
CA TRP A 166 9.01 -4.87 0.22
C TRP A 166 9.29 -4.70 1.71
N PRO A 167 10.57 -4.64 2.09
CA PRO A 167 10.94 -4.31 3.46
C PRO A 167 10.28 -3.01 3.92
N MET A 168 9.75 -2.98 5.15
CA MET A 168 9.01 -1.87 5.74
C MET A 168 7.72 -1.50 4.96
N GLY A 169 7.33 -2.29 3.95
CA GLY A 169 6.27 -1.94 3.00
C GLY A 169 6.59 -0.74 2.10
N ILE A 170 7.87 -0.41 1.90
CA ILE A 170 8.31 0.75 1.14
C ILE A 170 8.89 0.31 -0.20
N PRO A 171 8.18 0.53 -1.33
CA PRO A 171 8.74 0.35 -2.66
C PRO A 171 9.78 1.44 -2.92
N ARG A 172 10.99 1.05 -3.29
CA ARG A 172 12.06 1.99 -3.62
C ARG A 172 12.03 2.30 -5.12
N LEU A 173 10.92 2.91 -5.57
CA LEU A 173 10.73 3.32 -6.95
C LEU A 173 11.69 4.44 -7.32
N LYS A 174 12.25 4.36 -8.53
CA LYS A 174 13.10 5.42 -9.08
C LYS A 174 12.22 6.44 -9.77
N PHE A 175 12.42 7.71 -9.45
CA PHE A 175 11.76 8.79 -10.18
C PHE A 175 12.29 8.87 -11.63
N PRO A 176 11.43 8.68 -12.64
CA PRO A 176 11.80 8.84 -14.03
C PRO A 176 12.12 10.31 -14.33
N ARG A 177 13.25 10.57 -14.98
CA ARG A 177 13.69 11.96 -15.26
C ARG A 177 12.75 12.68 -16.23
N GLU A 178 12.11 11.94 -17.10
CA GLU A 178 11.19 12.40 -18.14
C GLU A 178 9.80 12.74 -17.59
N ALA A 179 9.46 12.26 -16.39
CA ALA A 179 8.17 12.51 -15.80
C ALA A 179 8.06 13.97 -15.31
N PRO A 180 6.99 14.68 -15.63
CA PRO A 180 6.84 16.12 -15.33
C PRO A 180 6.61 16.40 -13.85
N SER A 181 6.24 15.40 -13.05
CA SER A 181 5.95 15.56 -11.61
C SER A 181 6.26 14.30 -10.82
N ARG A 182 6.69 14.47 -9.56
CA ARG A 182 6.91 13.35 -8.63
C ARG A 182 5.63 12.59 -8.27
N SER A 183 4.44 13.16 -8.54
CA SER A 183 3.15 12.47 -8.34
C SER A 183 3.05 11.18 -9.19
N THR A 184 3.84 11.07 -10.27
CA THR A 184 3.94 9.85 -11.09
C THR A 184 4.21 8.60 -10.26
N LEU A 185 5.00 8.71 -9.17
CA LEU A 185 5.33 7.58 -8.30
C LEU A 185 4.13 7.05 -7.50
N LYS A 186 3.11 7.87 -7.23
CA LYS A 186 1.89 7.43 -6.56
C LYS A 186 1.13 6.42 -7.42
N LEU A 187 0.91 6.74 -8.71
CA LEU A 187 0.20 5.85 -9.61
C LEU A 187 1.00 4.57 -9.89
N GLU A 188 2.32 4.67 -10.04
CA GLU A 188 3.18 3.49 -10.19
C GLU A 188 3.10 2.58 -8.95
N GLU A 189 3.18 3.14 -7.75
CA GLU A 189 3.04 2.39 -6.51
C GLU A 189 1.63 1.78 -6.39
N ALA A 190 0.57 2.51 -6.75
CA ALA A 190 -0.80 2.01 -6.76
C ALA A 190 -0.94 0.75 -7.63
N TRP A 191 -0.38 0.77 -8.84
CA TRP A 191 -0.39 -0.41 -9.71
C TRP A 191 0.34 -1.61 -9.10
N HIS A 192 1.48 -1.38 -8.45
CA HIS A 192 2.19 -2.44 -7.75
C HIS A 192 1.39 -3.05 -6.59
N HIS A 193 0.55 -2.26 -5.91
CA HIS A 193 -0.27 -2.73 -4.80
C HIS A 193 -1.56 -3.43 -5.27
N PHE A 194 -2.24 -2.86 -6.27
CA PHE A 194 -3.59 -3.27 -6.61
C PHE A 194 -3.67 -4.22 -7.80
N ILE A 195 -2.61 -4.28 -8.63
CA ILE A 195 -2.61 -5.13 -9.82
C ILE A 195 -1.55 -6.21 -9.65
N PRO A 196 -1.93 -7.51 -9.59
CA PRO A 196 -0.98 -8.61 -9.63
C PRO A 196 -0.04 -8.50 -10.83
N ARG A 197 1.24 -8.77 -10.63
CA ARG A 197 2.26 -8.53 -11.67
C ARG A 197 2.00 -9.33 -12.95
N ASP A 198 1.46 -10.52 -12.84
CA ASP A 198 1.07 -11.40 -13.93
C ASP A 198 -0.13 -10.88 -14.75
N GLN A 199 -0.85 -9.86 -14.25
CA GLN A 199 -1.97 -9.22 -14.95
C GLN A 199 -1.58 -7.89 -15.62
N TRP A 200 -0.34 -7.45 -15.50
CA TRP A 200 0.08 -6.15 -16.03
C TRP A 200 -0.05 -6.06 -17.53
N ASP A 201 0.34 -7.10 -18.27
CA ASP A 201 0.25 -7.12 -19.72
C ASP A 201 -1.20 -7.13 -20.25
N GLU A 202 -2.16 -7.59 -19.42
CA GLU A 202 -3.59 -7.55 -19.72
C GLU A 202 -4.25 -6.23 -19.36
N ARG A 203 -3.74 -5.53 -18.33
CA ARG A 203 -4.43 -4.40 -17.71
C ARG A 203 -3.73 -3.05 -17.88
N LEU A 204 -2.49 -3.04 -18.39
CA LEU A 204 -1.65 -1.86 -18.57
C LEU A 204 -0.89 -1.93 -19.90
N HIS A 205 -1.59 -1.83 -21.04
CA HIS A 205 -0.98 -1.92 -22.38
C HIS A 205 -1.43 -0.80 -23.33
N GLY A 206 -0.74 -0.64 -24.44
CA GLY A 206 -0.87 0.50 -25.35
C GLY A 206 -2.18 0.60 -26.13
N ASP A 207 -2.96 -0.49 -26.24
CA ASP A 207 -4.26 -0.45 -26.94
C ASP A 207 -5.38 0.10 -26.05
N MET A 208 -5.07 0.51 -24.81
CA MET A 208 -6.04 1.03 -23.85
C MET A 208 -6.18 2.55 -23.95
N THR A 209 -7.30 3.03 -23.44
CA THR A 209 -7.62 4.45 -23.30
C THR A 209 -7.72 4.85 -21.84
N GLY A 210 -7.26 6.07 -21.52
CA GLY A 210 -7.32 6.61 -20.17
C GLY A 210 -7.85 8.04 -20.11
N VAL A 211 -8.41 8.38 -18.97
CA VAL A 211 -8.74 9.77 -18.61
C VAL A 211 -7.99 10.12 -17.33
N ASP A 212 -7.30 11.25 -17.31
CA ASP A 212 -6.66 11.82 -16.14
C ASP A 212 -7.40 13.10 -15.73
N LEU A 213 -8.04 13.09 -14.57
CA LEU A 213 -8.80 14.21 -14.03
C LEU A 213 -7.93 15.01 -13.04
N GLY A 214 -7.73 16.32 -13.33
CA GLY A 214 -6.77 17.15 -12.61
C GLY A 214 -5.34 16.83 -13.03
N ALA A 215 -5.14 16.73 -14.34
CA ALA A 215 -3.94 16.13 -14.94
C ALA A 215 -2.67 16.97 -14.79
N ALA A 216 -2.76 18.30 -14.84
CA ALA A 216 -1.58 19.17 -14.95
C ALA A 216 -0.61 19.04 -13.73
N PRO A 217 0.70 19.02 -13.98
CA PRO A 217 1.41 19.09 -15.26
C PRO A 217 1.54 17.77 -16.02
N GLY A 218 0.94 16.66 -15.55
CA GLY A 218 0.89 15.38 -16.25
C GLY A 218 1.63 14.23 -15.55
N GLY A 219 1.78 14.26 -14.23
CA GLY A 219 2.49 13.19 -13.54
C GLY A 219 1.82 11.82 -13.66
N TRP A 220 0.51 11.75 -13.55
CA TRP A 220 -0.26 10.53 -13.74
C TRP A 220 -0.50 10.23 -15.22
N THR A 221 -0.77 11.26 -16.03
CA THR A 221 -0.81 11.16 -17.50
C THR A 221 0.45 10.47 -18.04
N TRP A 222 1.63 10.83 -17.53
CA TRP A 222 2.92 10.26 -17.96
C TRP A 222 2.96 8.73 -17.77
N GLN A 223 2.43 8.23 -16.65
CA GLN A 223 2.39 6.78 -16.39
C GLN A 223 1.52 6.03 -17.43
N LEU A 224 0.36 6.58 -17.77
CA LEU A 224 -0.53 6.01 -18.79
C LEU A 224 0.13 6.05 -20.17
N VAL A 225 0.70 7.19 -20.55
CA VAL A 225 1.42 7.38 -21.82
C VAL A 225 2.64 6.47 -21.92
N ASN A 226 3.39 6.29 -20.83
CA ASN A 226 4.55 5.39 -20.80
C ASN A 226 4.17 3.89 -20.97
N ARG A 227 2.90 3.55 -20.83
CA ARG A 227 2.30 2.25 -21.19
C ARG A 227 1.78 2.22 -22.63
N GLY A 228 1.90 3.33 -23.36
CA GLY A 228 1.41 3.48 -24.74
C GLY A 228 -0.08 3.80 -24.86
N MET A 229 -0.77 4.12 -23.75
CA MET A 229 -2.21 4.41 -23.75
C MET A 229 -2.49 5.76 -24.40
N LEU A 230 -3.67 5.87 -25.06
CA LEU A 230 -4.23 7.15 -25.47
C LEU A 230 -4.93 7.80 -24.27
N VAL A 231 -4.54 9.02 -23.93
CA VAL A 231 -5.00 9.69 -22.70
C VAL A 231 -5.73 10.99 -23.00
N THR A 232 -6.93 11.15 -22.45
CA THR A 232 -7.60 12.46 -22.38
C THR A 232 -7.26 13.09 -21.01
N ALA A 233 -6.45 14.13 -21.02
CA ALA A 233 -6.03 14.89 -19.85
C ALA A 233 -6.97 16.07 -19.61
N ILE A 234 -7.63 16.13 -18.46
CA ILE A 234 -8.60 17.16 -18.10
C ILE A 234 -8.00 18.04 -17.01
N ASP A 235 -7.68 19.27 -17.35
CA ASP A 235 -7.18 20.28 -16.41
C ASP A 235 -7.26 21.69 -17.05
N ASN A 236 -7.40 22.73 -16.22
CA ASN A 236 -7.30 24.12 -16.67
C ASN A 236 -5.85 24.62 -16.73
N GLY A 237 -4.90 23.93 -16.09
CA GLY A 237 -3.47 24.20 -16.14
C GLY A 237 -2.80 23.61 -17.37
N PRO A 238 -1.59 24.07 -17.72
CA PRO A 238 -0.86 23.56 -18.88
C PRO A 238 -0.29 22.17 -18.62
N MET A 239 -0.34 21.33 -19.62
CA MET A 239 0.37 20.04 -19.65
C MET A 239 1.82 20.26 -20.05
N ALA A 240 2.73 19.40 -19.58
CA ALA A 240 4.11 19.41 -19.99
C ALA A 240 4.24 19.18 -21.51
N GLU A 241 5.06 20.01 -22.21
CA GLU A 241 5.27 19.91 -23.66
C GLU A 241 5.73 18.50 -24.07
N SER A 242 6.64 17.90 -23.32
CA SER A 242 7.15 16.55 -23.58
C SER A 242 6.06 15.48 -23.61
N LEU A 243 4.95 15.67 -22.90
CA LEU A 243 3.79 14.79 -23.00
C LEU A 243 2.96 15.06 -24.24
N MET A 244 2.77 16.33 -24.58
CA MET A 244 2.01 16.72 -25.78
C MET A 244 2.73 16.25 -27.04
N ASP A 245 4.05 16.32 -27.09
CA ASP A 245 4.90 15.89 -28.21
C ASP A 245 4.80 14.37 -28.51
N THR A 246 4.34 13.58 -27.55
CA THR A 246 4.13 12.12 -27.76
C THR A 246 3.01 11.83 -28.76
N GLY A 247 2.09 12.76 -28.98
CA GLY A 247 0.87 12.55 -29.77
C GLY A 247 -0.16 11.60 -29.13
N LEU A 248 0.08 11.12 -27.90
CA LEU A 248 -0.81 10.21 -27.18
C LEU A 248 -1.73 10.94 -26.20
N VAL A 249 -1.61 12.26 -26.04
CA VAL A 249 -2.37 13.06 -25.10
C VAL A 249 -3.30 14.04 -25.81
N GLN A 250 -4.59 13.97 -25.49
CA GLN A 250 -5.56 15.03 -25.80
C GLN A 250 -5.81 15.85 -24.54
N HIS A 251 -5.32 17.08 -24.49
CA HIS A 251 -5.61 17.99 -23.37
C HIS A 251 -6.91 18.75 -23.60
N LEU A 252 -7.80 18.73 -22.62
CA LEU A 252 -9.06 19.48 -22.63
C LEU A 252 -9.12 20.38 -21.38
N MET A 253 -9.26 21.69 -21.59
CA MET A 253 -9.47 22.68 -20.53
C MET A 253 -10.91 22.59 -20.03
N ALA A 254 -11.14 21.81 -18.98
CA ALA A 254 -12.47 21.55 -18.42
C ALA A 254 -12.38 21.21 -16.92
N ASP A 255 -13.52 21.28 -16.22
CA ASP A 255 -13.65 20.81 -14.84
C ASP A 255 -13.75 19.28 -14.82
N GLY A 256 -12.77 18.64 -14.15
CA GLY A 256 -12.71 17.19 -14.01
C GLY A 256 -13.95 16.57 -13.34
N PHE A 257 -14.64 17.30 -12.47
CA PHE A 257 -15.86 16.77 -11.83
C PHE A 257 -17.08 16.76 -12.74
N THR A 258 -17.13 17.61 -13.75
CA THR A 258 -18.25 17.69 -14.69
C THR A 258 -17.98 16.95 -16.00
N PHE A 259 -16.70 16.66 -16.29
CA PHE A 259 -16.34 15.94 -17.50
C PHE A 259 -16.86 14.50 -17.51
N LYS A 260 -17.38 14.07 -18.64
CA LYS A 260 -17.75 12.66 -18.92
C LYS A 260 -17.24 12.28 -20.30
N PRO A 261 -16.63 11.08 -20.45
CA PRO A 261 -16.16 10.63 -21.75
C PRO A 261 -17.33 10.29 -22.67
N LYS A 262 -17.20 10.55 -23.97
CA LYS A 262 -18.22 10.19 -24.97
C LYS A 262 -18.36 8.68 -25.15
N GLN A 263 -17.31 7.94 -24.91
CA GLN A 263 -17.26 6.48 -24.94
C GLN A 263 -16.58 5.98 -23.67
N PRO A 264 -16.95 4.80 -23.13
CA PRO A 264 -16.24 4.21 -22.00
C PRO A 264 -14.75 4.08 -22.26
N VAL A 265 -13.95 4.37 -21.24
CA VAL A 265 -12.49 4.21 -21.26
C VAL A 265 -12.05 3.03 -20.38
N ASP A 266 -10.83 2.55 -20.58
CA ASP A 266 -10.30 1.47 -19.74
C ASP A 266 -9.92 1.99 -18.36
N TRP A 267 -9.25 3.14 -18.28
CA TRP A 267 -8.75 3.73 -17.05
C TRP A 267 -9.27 5.14 -16.78
N MET A 268 -9.62 5.41 -15.54
CA MET A 268 -9.76 6.76 -15.01
C MET A 268 -8.80 6.93 -13.85
N VAL A 269 -8.01 8.00 -13.86
CA VAL A 269 -7.10 8.35 -12.76
C VAL A 269 -7.37 9.79 -12.29
N CYS A 270 -7.19 10.05 -10.98
CA CYS A 270 -7.48 11.36 -10.41
C CYS A 270 -6.67 11.64 -9.14
N ASP A 271 -5.87 12.73 -9.13
CA ASP A 271 -5.17 13.26 -7.94
C ASP A 271 -5.66 14.69 -7.58
N ILE A 272 -6.93 15.02 -7.86
CA ILE A 272 -7.52 16.33 -7.52
C ILE A 272 -7.56 16.49 -5.99
N VAL A 273 -7.09 17.66 -5.53
CA VAL A 273 -7.20 18.07 -4.13
C VAL A 273 -8.60 18.58 -3.83
N GLU A 274 -9.44 17.72 -3.26
CA GLU A 274 -10.83 18.03 -2.93
C GLU A 274 -11.26 17.22 -1.68
N LYS A 275 -12.43 17.53 -1.13
CA LYS A 275 -13.03 16.75 -0.03
C LYS A 275 -13.16 15.26 -0.40
N PRO A 276 -12.76 14.35 0.46
CA PRO A 276 -12.74 12.92 0.13
C PRO A 276 -14.11 12.38 -0.29
N ALA A 277 -15.19 12.90 0.28
CA ALA A 277 -16.55 12.49 -0.08
C ALA A 277 -16.92 12.85 -1.54
N ARG A 278 -16.37 13.96 -2.09
CA ARG A 278 -16.64 14.37 -3.49
C ARG A 278 -15.87 13.47 -4.47
N ASN A 279 -14.59 13.19 -4.18
CA ASN A 279 -13.80 12.25 -4.97
C ASN A 279 -14.37 10.83 -4.90
N ALA A 280 -14.84 10.40 -3.74
CA ALA A 280 -15.49 9.10 -3.57
C ALA A 280 -16.81 8.99 -4.37
N ALA A 281 -17.62 10.05 -4.40
CA ALA A 281 -18.84 10.09 -5.20
C ALA A 281 -18.55 10.04 -6.71
N MET A 282 -17.55 10.79 -7.16
CA MET A 282 -17.07 10.75 -8.55
C MET A 282 -16.60 9.34 -8.93
N LEU A 283 -15.81 8.71 -8.09
CA LEU A 283 -15.30 7.35 -8.31
C LEU A 283 -16.44 6.33 -8.42
N GLU A 284 -17.45 6.43 -7.54
CA GLU A 284 -18.66 5.59 -7.58
C GLU A 284 -19.45 5.79 -8.87
N GLU A 285 -19.64 7.03 -9.31
CA GLU A 285 -20.33 7.38 -10.56
C GLU A 285 -19.57 6.81 -11.77
N TRP A 286 -18.26 7.06 -11.89
CA TRP A 286 -17.48 6.63 -13.04
C TRP A 286 -17.50 5.11 -13.25
N ILE A 287 -17.32 4.35 -12.19
CA ILE A 287 -17.38 2.88 -12.24
C ILE A 287 -18.82 2.40 -12.40
N GLY A 288 -19.75 2.97 -11.64
CA GLY A 288 -21.14 2.54 -11.59
C GLY A 288 -21.88 2.77 -12.90
N ASP A 289 -21.66 3.92 -13.53
CA ASP A 289 -22.31 4.27 -14.81
C ASP A 289 -21.54 3.71 -16.02
N GLY A 290 -20.38 3.07 -15.76
CA GLY A 290 -19.61 2.41 -16.81
C GLY A 290 -18.82 3.38 -17.67
N HIS A 291 -18.49 4.57 -17.16
CA HIS A 291 -17.61 5.51 -17.85
C HIS A 291 -16.17 5.00 -17.95
N CYS A 292 -15.73 4.20 -16.98
CA CYS A 292 -14.46 3.48 -17.04
C CYS A 292 -14.59 2.06 -16.48
N ARG A 293 -13.62 1.22 -16.83
CA ARG A 293 -13.50 -0.14 -16.31
C ARG A 293 -12.76 -0.21 -15.00
N GLU A 294 -11.65 0.54 -14.91
CA GLU A 294 -10.79 0.64 -13.74
C GLU A 294 -10.51 2.09 -13.40
N ALA A 295 -10.35 2.36 -12.11
CA ALA A 295 -10.03 3.70 -11.65
C ALA A 295 -9.05 3.69 -10.48
N VAL A 296 -8.15 4.68 -10.45
CA VAL A 296 -7.30 5.00 -9.30
C VAL A 296 -7.53 6.46 -8.92
N VAL A 297 -7.95 6.69 -7.68
CA VAL A 297 -8.29 8.03 -7.18
C VAL A 297 -7.70 8.25 -5.80
N ASN A 298 -7.08 9.41 -5.59
CA ASN A 298 -6.63 9.83 -4.27
C ASN A 298 -7.76 10.48 -3.48
N LEU A 299 -7.96 10.02 -2.24
CA LEU A 299 -8.87 10.62 -1.28
C LEU A 299 -8.05 11.40 -0.25
N LYS A 300 -8.18 12.73 -0.25
CA LYS A 300 -7.53 13.59 0.75
C LYS A 300 -8.18 13.38 2.11
N LEU A 301 -7.35 13.18 3.13
CA LEU A 301 -7.83 12.83 4.47
C LEU A 301 -8.11 14.10 5.30
N PRO A 302 -9.12 14.07 6.17
CA PRO A 302 -9.32 15.12 7.15
C PRO A 302 -8.19 15.15 8.18
N MET A 303 -8.09 16.22 8.95
CA MET A 303 -7.05 16.32 10.00
C MET A 303 -7.27 15.36 11.17
N LYS A 304 -8.49 14.89 11.40
CA LYS A 304 -8.86 13.99 12.51
C LYS A 304 -9.77 12.89 12.01
N GLN A 305 -9.79 11.76 12.74
CA GLN A 305 -10.67 10.62 12.46
C GLN A 305 -10.52 10.08 11.01
N ARG A 306 -9.30 10.04 10.51
CA ARG A 306 -8.98 9.67 9.13
C ARG A 306 -9.46 8.26 8.81
N TYR A 307 -9.16 7.27 9.66
CA TYR A 307 -9.63 5.90 9.48
C TYR A 307 -11.15 5.81 9.43
N ALA A 308 -11.86 6.44 10.38
CA ALA A 308 -13.31 6.41 10.43
C ALA A 308 -13.95 7.01 9.16
N GLU A 309 -13.40 8.11 8.65
CA GLU A 309 -13.88 8.72 7.40
C GLU A 309 -13.65 7.82 6.19
N VAL A 310 -12.45 7.24 6.03
CA VAL A 310 -12.16 6.33 4.92
C VAL A 310 -13.05 5.10 4.98
N LYS A 311 -13.19 4.47 6.16
CA LYS A 311 -14.06 3.31 6.38
C LYS A 311 -15.49 3.62 5.94
N ARG A 312 -16.06 4.73 6.43
CA ARG A 312 -17.42 5.19 6.08
C ARG A 312 -17.60 5.38 4.57
N LEU A 313 -16.59 5.97 3.89
CA LEU A 313 -16.64 6.18 2.44
C LEU A 313 -16.59 4.88 1.67
N LEU A 314 -15.71 3.95 2.05
CA LEU A 314 -15.60 2.64 1.40
C LEU A 314 -16.86 1.78 1.60
N GLU A 315 -17.43 1.78 2.80
CA GLU A 315 -18.70 1.10 3.10
C GLU A 315 -19.82 1.67 2.23
N ARG A 316 -19.95 3.01 2.14
CA ARG A 316 -20.94 3.66 1.27
C ARG A 316 -20.77 3.26 -0.20
N ILE A 317 -19.55 3.27 -0.73
CA ILE A 317 -19.25 2.88 -2.11
C ILE A 317 -19.66 1.41 -2.34
N ALA A 318 -19.28 0.51 -1.42
CA ALA A 318 -19.59 -0.92 -1.51
C ALA A 318 -21.11 -1.17 -1.49
N ASP A 319 -21.82 -0.51 -0.58
CA ASP A 319 -23.28 -0.60 -0.47
C ASP A 319 -23.98 -0.04 -1.71
N GLY A 320 -23.49 1.08 -2.27
CA GLY A 320 -24.00 1.67 -3.51
C GLY A 320 -23.89 0.70 -4.70
N PHE A 321 -22.76 0.04 -4.89
CA PHE A 321 -22.60 -0.97 -5.94
C PHE A 321 -23.46 -2.22 -5.69
N LYS A 322 -23.52 -2.68 -4.44
CA LYS A 322 -24.37 -3.82 -4.05
C LYS A 322 -25.85 -3.55 -4.36
N ALA A 323 -26.36 -2.36 -4.01
CA ALA A 323 -27.73 -1.95 -4.30
C ALA A 323 -28.03 -1.91 -5.80
N ARG A 324 -27.04 -1.62 -6.64
CA ARG A 324 -27.14 -1.59 -8.11
C ARG A 324 -26.87 -2.94 -8.77
N GLY A 325 -26.53 -3.99 -8.00
CA GLY A 325 -26.15 -5.31 -8.52
C GLY A 325 -24.86 -5.32 -9.34
N ILE A 326 -23.97 -4.34 -9.13
CA ILE A 326 -22.71 -4.20 -9.86
C ILE A 326 -21.59 -4.88 -9.04
N ARG A 327 -20.83 -5.77 -9.67
CA ARG A 327 -19.69 -6.42 -9.04
C ARG A 327 -18.43 -5.58 -9.25
N VAL A 328 -17.83 -5.14 -8.15
CA VAL A 328 -16.63 -4.31 -8.14
C VAL A 328 -15.60 -4.87 -7.16
N GLU A 329 -14.35 -4.91 -7.58
CA GLU A 329 -13.20 -5.06 -6.69
C GLU A 329 -12.83 -3.68 -6.15
N ILE A 330 -12.69 -3.55 -4.82
CA ILE A 330 -12.38 -2.28 -4.15
C ILE A 330 -11.11 -2.49 -3.34
N GLY A 331 -10.09 -1.70 -3.62
CA GLY A 331 -8.85 -1.62 -2.84
C GLY A 331 -8.63 -0.19 -2.34
N CYS A 332 -8.05 -0.05 -1.15
CA CYS A 332 -7.66 1.25 -0.62
C CYS A 332 -6.41 1.10 0.25
N LYS A 333 -5.43 1.96 0.04
CA LYS A 333 -4.15 1.91 0.76
C LYS A 333 -3.58 3.30 0.95
N GLN A 334 -3.00 3.56 2.11
CA GLN A 334 -2.07 4.68 2.26
C GLN A 334 -0.72 4.26 1.69
N LEU A 335 -0.40 4.74 0.51
CA LEU A 335 0.85 4.45 -0.18
C LEU A 335 2.03 5.18 0.47
N TYR A 336 3.24 4.71 0.23
CA TYR A 336 4.45 5.39 0.70
C TYR A 336 4.58 6.79 0.09
N HIS A 337 4.24 6.95 -1.20
CA HIS A 337 4.30 8.24 -1.90
C HIS A 337 3.09 9.15 -1.62
N ASP A 338 2.06 8.66 -0.94
CA ASP A 338 0.98 9.50 -0.40
C ASP A 338 1.50 10.37 0.77
N ARG A 339 0.79 11.46 1.06
CA ARG A 339 1.04 12.30 2.24
C ARG A 339 -0.15 12.22 3.17
N GLU A 340 -1.09 13.16 3.04
CA GLU A 340 -2.33 13.23 3.81
C GLU A 340 -3.50 12.70 2.98
N GLU A 341 -3.29 11.59 2.30
CA GLU A 341 -4.26 10.92 1.44
C GLU A 341 -4.16 9.40 1.54
N VAL A 342 -5.19 8.73 1.04
CA VAL A 342 -5.17 7.30 0.68
C VAL A 342 -5.51 7.16 -0.79
N THR A 343 -4.93 6.15 -1.43
CA THR A 343 -5.21 5.81 -2.82
C THR A 343 -6.24 4.70 -2.88
N CYS A 344 -7.33 4.93 -3.59
CA CYS A 344 -8.38 3.94 -3.86
C CYS A 344 -8.26 3.43 -5.29
N HIS A 345 -8.41 2.13 -5.46
CA HIS A 345 -8.52 1.43 -6.74
C HIS A 345 -9.86 0.71 -6.80
N LEU A 346 -10.61 0.92 -7.88
CA LEU A 346 -11.85 0.20 -8.17
C LEU A 346 -11.77 -0.44 -9.54
N ARG A 347 -12.26 -1.68 -9.64
CA ARG A 347 -12.36 -2.42 -10.89
C ARG A 347 -13.72 -3.05 -11.05
N ARG A 348 -14.40 -2.73 -12.12
CA ARG A 348 -15.68 -3.35 -12.49
C ARG A 348 -15.45 -4.74 -13.08
N LEU A 349 -16.13 -5.76 -12.54
CA LEU A 349 -15.92 -7.18 -12.88
C LEU A 349 -16.93 -7.76 -13.86
N ASP A 350 -18.07 -7.09 -14.08
CA ASP A 350 -19.19 -7.55 -14.90
C ASP A 350 -19.15 -7.03 -16.36
N VAL A 351 -18.11 -6.30 -16.73
CA VAL A 351 -17.90 -5.83 -18.11
C VAL A 351 -17.22 -6.93 -18.93
N LYS A 352 -17.86 -7.35 -20.03
CA LYS A 352 -17.23 -8.26 -20.99
C LYS A 352 -15.94 -7.62 -21.56
N LYS A 353 -14.88 -8.42 -21.69
CA LYS A 353 -13.66 -7.99 -22.37
C LYS A 353 -14.02 -7.40 -23.73
N PRO A 354 -13.52 -6.21 -24.12
CA PRO A 354 -13.63 -5.79 -25.50
C PRO A 354 -13.02 -6.88 -26.38
N LYS A 355 -13.72 -7.25 -27.46
CA LYS A 355 -13.16 -8.17 -28.45
C LYS A 355 -11.90 -7.49 -29.01
N SER A 356 -10.75 -8.15 -28.87
CA SER A 356 -9.52 -7.71 -29.56
C SER A 356 -9.83 -7.45 -31.04
N ARG A 357 -9.56 -6.26 -31.49
CA ARG A 357 -9.64 -5.89 -32.92
C ARG A 357 -8.48 -6.51 -33.67
#